data_170c196bfcace16f04be3c9d18a2f0ba
#
_entry.id   170c196bfcace16f04be3c9d18a2f0ba
#
_cell.length_a   1.000
_cell.length_b   1.000
_cell.length_c   1.000
_cell.angle_alpha   90.00
_cell.angle_beta   90.00
_cell.angle_gamma   90.00
#
_symmetry.space_group_name_H-M   'P 1'
#
loop_
_entity.id
_entity.type
_entity.pdbx_description
1 polymer ?
#
loop_
_entity_poly.entity_id
_entity_poly.type
_entity_poly.pdbx_seq_one_letter_code
_entity_poly.pdbx_strand_id
1 'polypeptide(L)'
;WGTAPIIDDLVFAITPDAAVRLQKLKAGECHLMPYPAPADIEGIKADPTLKLDEQAGLNVGYLAYNTTVAPFDNPKVRKALNMAINKQAIVEAVFQGAAQPAKNPIPPTMWSYNDAVQDDAYDPEAAKKMLEEAGVTDLSMKIWAMPVQRPYMPNARRTAELMQEDLSKIGVKVEIVSYEWGEYLAK
;
A
#
# COMPACT_ATOMS: atom_id res chain seq x y z
N TRP A 1 -9.81 1.36 34.43
CA TRP A 1 -10.99 2.14 34.05
C TRP A 1 -11.85 1.32 33.09
N GLY A 2 -13.13 1.42 33.15
CA GLY A 2 -14.06 0.62 32.35
C GLY A 2 -14.52 -0.67 33.04
N THR A 3 -15.30 -1.47 32.32
CA THR A 3 -15.82 -2.76 32.80
C THR A 3 -14.70 -3.80 32.82
N ALA A 4 -14.66 -4.65 33.85
CA ALA A 4 -13.69 -5.75 33.88
C ALA A 4 -13.86 -6.67 32.67
N PRO A 5 -12.76 -7.21 32.10
CA PRO A 5 -12.84 -8.18 31.01
C PRO A 5 -13.52 -9.47 31.49
N ILE A 6 -14.20 -10.15 30.55
CA ILE A 6 -14.85 -11.45 30.82
C ILE A 6 -13.99 -12.62 30.33
N ILE A 7 -12.83 -12.34 29.75
CA ILE A 7 -11.84 -13.32 29.27
C ILE A 7 -10.77 -13.46 30.33
N ASP A 8 -10.47 -14.68 30.76
CA ASP A 8 -9.42 -14.98 31.74
C ASP A 8 -8.04 -15.00 31.08
N ASP A 9 -7.91 -15.67 29.94
CA ASP A 9 -6.66 -15.84 29.21
C ASP A 9 -6.78 -15.36 27.76
N LEU A 10 -5.85 -14.51 27.32
CA LEU A 10 -5.71 -14.06 25.93
C LEU A 10 -4.37 -14.50 25.38
N VAL A 11 -4.37 -15.40 24.39
CA VAL A 11 -3.16 -15.95 23.78
C VAL A 11 -2.95 -15.38 22.38
N PHE A 12 -1.81 -14.78 22.13
CA PHE A 12 -1.37 -14.32 20.82
C PHE A 12 -0.47 -15.37 20.15
N ALA A 13 -1.03 -16.16 19.24
CA ALA A 13 -0.29 -17.15 18.46
C ALA A 13 0.33 -16.47 17.21
N ILE A 14 1.62 -16.15 17.25
CA ILE A 14 2.31 -15.45 16.17
C ILE A 14 2.38 -16.34 14.92
N THR A 15 1.66 -15.96 13.88
CA THR A 15 1.58 -16.67 12.59
C THR A 15 1.70 -15.64 11.46
N PRO A 16 2.91 -15.43 10.90
CA PRO A 16 3.14 -14.37 9.90
C PRO A 16 2.36 -14.52 8.61
N ASP A 17 2.19 -15.75 8.11
CA ASP A 17 1.51 -16.03 6.86
C ASP A 17 -0.02 -15.96 7.00
N ALA A 18 -0.67 -15.17 6.10
CA ALA A 18 -2.12 -14.93 6.15
C ALA A 18 -2.94 -16.18 5.81
N ALA A 19 -2.49 -17.00 4.85
CA ALA A 19 -3.20 -18.22 4.47
C ALA A 19 -3.16 -19.25 5.59
N VAL A 20 -2.02 -19.38 6.28
CA VAL A 20 -1.89 -20.24 7.47
C VAL A 20 -2.79 -19.74 8.60
N ARG A 21 -2.89 -18.44 8.84
CA ARG A 21 -3.83 -17.89 9.83
C ARG A 21 -5.28 -18.25 9.54
N LEU A 22 -5.69 -18.14 8.26
CA LEU A 22 -7.04 -18.49 7.84
C LEU A 22 -7.33 -20.00 8.04
N GLN A 23 -6.38 -20.87 7.69
CA GLN A 23 -6.55 -22.31 7.93
C GLN A 23 -6.69 -22.64 9.42
N LYS A 24 -5.90 -22.00 10.28
CA LYS A 24 -6.03 -22.17 11.74
C LYS A 24 -7.38 -21.69 12.28
N LEU A 25 -7.90 -20.56 11.76
CA LEU A 25 -9.24 -20.09 12.12
C LEU A 25 -10.31 -21.10 11.71
N LYS A 26 -10.26 -21.60 10.47
CA LYS A 26 -11.20 -22.63 9.96
C LYS A 26 -11.12 -23.95 10.71
N ALA A 27 -9.93 -24.33 11.17
CA ALA A 27 -9.72 -25.53 11.98
C ALA A 27 -10.13 -25.35 13.46
N GLY A 28 -10.53 -24.16 13.88
CA GLY A 28 -10.84 -23.87 15.27
C GLY A 28 -9.63 -23.79 16.21
N GLU A 29 -8.41 -23.70 15.67
CA GLU A 29 -7.18 -23.54 16.43
C GLU A 29 -7.01 -22.12 17.00
N CYS A 30 -7.75 -21.15 16.46
CA CYS A 30 -7.85 -19.79 16.98
C CYS A 30 -9.28 -19.26 16.81
N HIS A 31 -9.64 -18.24 17.60
CA HIS A 31 -10.98 -17.66 17.62
C HIS A 31 -11.09 -16.39 16.79
N LEU A 32 -9.97 -15.75 16.50
CA LEU A 32 -9.88 -14.51 15.74
C LEU A 32 -8.58 -14.47 14.96
N MET A 33 -8.61 -13.97 13.73
CA MET A 33 -7.42 -13.63 12.95
C MET A 33 -7.53 -12.19 12.43
N PRO A 34 -6.49 -11.37 12.56
CA PRO A 34 -6.42 -10.07 11.91
C PRO A 34 -5.86 -10.19 10.49
N TYR A 35 -6.22 -9.23 9.65
CA TYR A 35 -5.62 -8.99 8.32
C TYR A 35 -5.62 -10.23 7.41
N PRO A 36 -6.80 -10.75 7.01
CA PRO A 36 -6.88 -11.74 5.95
C PRO A 36 -6.29 -11.19 4.65
N ALA A 37 -5.80 -12.06 3.78
CA ALA A 37 -5.39 -11.61 2.45
C ALA A 37 -6.61 -11.10 1.67
N PRO A 38 -6.48 -10.04 0.84
CA PRO A 38 -7.60 -9.54 0.05
C PRO A 38 -8.29 -10.62 -0.79
N ALA A 39 -7.52 -11.57 -1.33
CA ALA A 39 -8.04 -12.68 -2.11
C ALA A 39 -8.96 -13.64 -1.34
N ASP A 40 -8.85 -13.66 -0.01
CA ASP A 40 -9.63 -14.59 0.83
C ASP A 40 -10.97 -13.98 1.29
N ILE A 41 -11.17 -12.67 1.15
CA ILE A 41 -12.31 -11.92 1.69
C ILE A 41 -13.65 -12.50 1.22
N GLU A 42 -13.80 -12.73 -0.09
CA GLU A 42 -15.04 -13.27 -0.64
C GLU A 42 -15.31 -14.71 -0.15
N GLY A 43 -14.26 -15.52 0.00
CA GLY A 43 -14.38 -16.86 0.57
C GLY A 43 -14.77 -16.85 2.05
N ILE A 44 -14.28 -15.86 2.81
CA ILE A 44 -14.65 -15.69 4.22
C ILE A 44 -16.11 -15.22 4.33
N LYS A 45 -16.56 -14.29 3.49
CA LYS A 45 -17.95 -13.83 3.44
C LYS A 45 -18.95 -14.94 3.09
N ALA A 46 -18.53 -15.87 2.24
CA ALA A 46 -19.36 -17.00 1.82
C ALA A 46 -19.42 -18.15 2.85
N ASP A 47 -18.52 -18.17 3.83
CA ASP A 47 -18.44 -19.24 4.84
C ASP A 47 -19.37 -18.93 6.03
N PRO A 48 -20.48 -19.69 6.22
CA PRO A 48 -21.45 -19.40 7.29
C PRO A 48 -20.90 -19.67 8.71
N THR A 49 -19.74 -20.28 8.84
CA THR A 49 -19.10 -20.54 10.13
C THR A 49 -18.18 -19.40 10.56
N LEU A 50 -17.90 -18.46 9.67
CA LEU A 50 -17.01 -17.31 9.91
C LEU A 50 -17.80 -16.01 9.95
N LYS A 51 -17.29 -15.06 10.72
CA LYS A 51 -17.76 -13.68 10.73
C LYS A 51 -16.63 -12.77 10.28
N LEU A 52 -16.88 -11.94 9.27
CA LEU A 52 -15.98 -10.90 8.84
C LEU A 52 -16.45 -9.55 9.41
N ASP A 53 -15.57 -8.88 10.14
CA ASP A 53 -15.77 -7.50 10.57
C ASP A 53 -14.81 -6.59 9.76
N GLU A 54 -15.37 -5.67 8.98
CA GLU A 54 -14.63 -4.72 8.14
C GLU A 54 -14.88 -3.30 8.63
N GLN A 55 -13.82 -2.53 8.75
CA GLN A 55 -13.90 -1.11 9.08
C GLN A 55 -12.81 -0.34 8.37
N ALA A 56 -13.15 0.87 7.89
CA ALA A 56 -12.17 1.80 7.34
C ALA A 56 -11.10 2.12 8.39
N GLY A 57 -9.85 1.85 8.01
CA GLY A 57 -8.69 2.00 8.90
C GLY A 57 -8.11 3.40 8.90
N LEU A 58 -7.08 3.58 9.74
CA LEU A 58 -6.29 4.83 9.83
C LEU A 58 -4.99 4.77 8.99
N ASN A 59 -4.91 3.82 8.06
CA ASN A 59 -3.70 3.57 7.28
C ASN A 59 -3.73 4.29 5.93
N VAL A 60 -2.55 4.78 5.51
CA VAL A 60 -2.29 5.28 4.15
C VAL A 60 -1.01 4.63 3.62
N GLY A 61 -1.09 3.98 2.46
CA GLY A 61 0.08 3.52 1.71
C GLY A 61 0.55 4.63 0.77
N TYR A 62 1.87 4.86 0.69
CA TYR A 62 2.44 5.91 -0.15
C TYR A 62 3.82 5.55 -0.68
N LEU A 63 4.20 6.19 -1.78
CA LEU A 63 5.57 6.24 -2.28
C LEU A 63 6.27 7.48 -1.72
N ALA A 64 7.33 7.29 -0.92
CA ALA A 64 8.13 8.38 -0.39
C ALA A 64 9.30 8.71 -1.32
N TYR A 65 9.51 9.99 -1.58
CA TYR A 65 10.67 10.48 -2.31
C TYR A 65 11.71 11.08 -1.34
N ASN A 66 12.96 10.71 -1.51
CA ASN A 66 14.06 11.39 -0.80
C ASN A 66 14.30 12.76 -1.45
N THR A 67 13.74 13.81 -0.86
CA THR A 67 13.83 15.18 -1.40
C THR A 67 15.18 15.85 -1.18
N THR A 68 16.15 15.19 -0.55
CA THR A 68 17.54 15.67 -0.43
C THR A 68 18.41 15.23 -1.61
N VAL A 69 17.87 14.40 -2.49
CA VAL A 69 18.60 13.82 -3.64
C VAL A 69 17.93 14.27 -4.95
N ALA A 70 18.70 14.89 -5.85
CA ALA A 70 18.23 15.23 -7.17
C ALA A 70 17.87 13.96 -7.99
N PRO A 71 16.85 14.02 -8.85
CA PRO A 71 16.01 15.18 -9.15
C PRO A 71 14.75 15.27 -8.26
N PHE A 72 14.65 14.51 -7.16
CA PHE A 72 13.45 14.46 -6.30
C PHE A 72 13.29 15.69 -5.40
N ASP A 73 14.31 16.54 -5.29
CA ASP A 73 14.26 17.88 -4.69
C ASP A 73 13.32 18.82 -5.48
N ASN A 74 13.17 18.59 -6.80
CA ASN A 74 12.29 19.37 -7.66
C ASN A 74 10.82 18.91 -7.52
N PRO A 75 9.89 19.77 -7.03
CA PRO A 75 8.48 19.41 -6.89
C PRO A 75 7.77 19.09 -8.20
N LYS A 76 8.21 19.66 -9.34
CA LYS A 76 7.66 19.33 -10.66
C LYS A 76 7.94 17.87 -11.04
N VAL A 77 9.15 17.37 -10.73
CA VAL A 77 9.51 15.97 -10.98
C VAL A 77 8.63 15.03 -10.13
N ARG A 78 8.47 15.30 -8.84
CA ARG A 78 7.61 14.50 -7.97
C ARG A 78 6.15 14.49 -8.44
N LYS A 79 5.64 15.65 -8.87
CA LYS A 79 4.29 15.77 -9.43
C LYS A 79 4.15 14.94 -10.72
N ALA A 80 5.09 15.02 -11.63
CA ALA A 80 5.10 14.21 -12.85
C ALA A 80 5.07 12.71 -12.54
N LEU A 81 5.91 12.25 -11.61
CA LEU A 81 5.91 10.84 -11.19
C LEU A 81 4.55 10.42 -10.58
N ASN A 82 3.91 11.29 -9.78
CA ASN A 82 2.58 11.02 -9.24
C ASN A 82 1.51 10.90 -10.33
N MET A 83 1.54 11.77 -11.34
CA MET A 83 0.61 11.74 -12.49
C MET A 83 0.82 10.52 -13.39
N ALA A 84 2.01 9.95 -13.41
CA ALA A 84 2.34 8.77 -14.20
C ALA A 84 1.87 7.45 -13.58
N ILE A 85 1.55 7.41 -12.29
CA ILE A 85 1.19 6.19 -11.57
C ILE A 85 -0.34 6.03 -11.51
N ASN A 86 -0.85 4.92 -12.05
CA ASN A 86 -2.27 4.57 -12.00
C ASN A 86 -2.65 3.97 -10.63
N LYS A 87 -3.01 4.85 -9.70
CA LYS A 87 -3.40 4.45 -8.34
C LYS A 87 -4.61 3.52 -8.32
N GLN A 88 -5.58 3.73 -9.23
CA GLN A 88 -6.77 2.88 -9.31
C GLN A 88 -6.42 1.45 -9.71
N ALA A 89 -5.53 1.27 -10.69
CA ALA A 89 -5.06 -0.06 -11.10
C ALA A 89 -4.32 -0.79 -9.95
N ILE A 90 -3.57 -0.05 -9.12
CA ILE A 90 -2.93 -0.61 -7.93
C ILE A 90 -3.98 -1.06 -6.92
N VAL A 91 -5.01 -0.26 -6.65
CA VAL A 91 -6.11 -0.62 -5.74
C VAL A 91 -6.80 -1.90 -6.21
N GLU A 92 -7.10 -2.01 -7.50
CA GLU A 92 -7.75 -3.19 -8.06
C GLU A 92 -6.86 -4.44 -7.99
N ALA A 93 -5.60 -4.32 -8.42
CA ALA A 93 -4.70 -5.47 -8.54
C ALA A 93 -4.11 -5.96 -7.20
N VAL A 94 -3.93 -5.06 -6.22
CA VAL A 94 -3.25 -5.37 -4.96
C VAL A 94 -4.22 -5.48 -3.79
N PHE A 95 -5.24 -4.62 -3.75
CA PHE A 95 -6.20 -4.55 -2.66
C PHE A 95 -7.55 -5.16 -3.00
N GLN A 96 -7.79 -5.54 -4.27
CA GLN A 96 -9.05 -6.12 -4.75
C GLN A 96 -10.29 -5.32 -4.33
N GLY A 97 -10.19 -4.00 -4.38
CA GLY A 97 -11.24 -3.07 -3.99
C GLY A 97 -11.33 -2.76 -2.49
N ALA A 98 -10.52 -3.41 -1.63
CA ALA A 98 -10.51 -3.15 -0.19
C ALA A 98 -9.73 -1.87 0.22
N ALA A 99 -9.49 -0.96 -0.72
CA ALA A 99 -8.85 0.34 -0.51
C ALA A 99 -9.42 1.38 -1.48
N GLN A 100 -9.01 2.62 -1.30
CA GLN A 100 -9.32 3.71 -2.24
C GLN A 100 -8.06 4.55 -2.50
N PRO A 101 -7.92 5.20 -3.66
CA PRO A 101 -6.82 6.12 -3.92
C PRO A 101 -6.79 7.24 -2.89
N ALA A 102 -5.59 7.49 -2.32
CA ALA A 102 -5.40 8.54 -1.35
C ALA A 102 -5.05 9.87 -2.04
N LYS A 103 -5.65 10.96 -1.59
CA LYS A 103 -5.34 12.34 -2.01
C LYS A 103 -4.74 13.20 -0.89
N ASN A 104 -4.66 12.65 0.33
CA ASN A 104 -4.10 13.27 1.52
C ASN A 104 -3.12 12.32 2.20
N PRO A 105 -2.16 12.84 2.98
CA PRO A 105 -1.28 12.00 3.81
C PRO A 105 -2.00 11.36 5.00
N ILE A 106 -3.24 11.73 5.27
CA ILE A 106 -4.11 11.20 6.32
C ILE A 106 -5.39 10.62 5.70
N PRO A 107 -5.97 9.54 6.25
CA PRO A 107 -7.18 8.94 5.71
C PRO A 107 -8.46 9.73 6.04
N PRO A 108 -9.55 9.53 5.28
CA PRO A 108 -10.82 10.26 5.48
C PRO A 108 -11.49 10.02 6.84
N THR A 109 -11.07 8.99 7.57
CA THR A 109 -11.54 8.67 8.92
C THR A 109 -10.98 9.58 10.01
N MET A 110 -9.97 10.40 9.69
CA MET A 110 -9.37 11.33 10.65
C MET A 110 -10.05 12.69 10.61
N TRP A 111 -10.28 13.29 11.80
CA TRP A 111 -10.96 14.59 11.97
C TRP A 111 -10.28 15.76 11.24
N SER A 112 -8.98 15.67 10.97
CA SER A 112 -8.20 16.71 10.28
C SER A 112 -8.16 16.51 8.75
N TYR A 113 -8.88 15.51 8.22
CA TYR A 113 -8.91 15.26 6.78
C TYR A 113 -9.52 16.45 6.03
N ASN A 114 -8.84 16.92 4.99
CA ASN A 114 -9.32 17.99 4.13
C ASN A 114 -9.84 17.42 2.80
N ASP A 115 -11.14 17.35 2.66
CA ASP A 115 -11.78 16.81 1.45
C ASP A 115 -11.64 17.73 0.22
N ALA A 116 -11.33 19.02 0.42
CA ALA A 116 -11.11 19.97 -0.67
C ALA A 116 -9.78 19.77 -1.42
N VAL A 117 -8.84 18.99 -0.88
CA VAL A 117 -7.59 18.65 -1.59
C VAL A 117 -7.92 17.87 -2.85
N GLN A 118 -7.38 18.32 -3.98
CA GLN A 118 -7.49 17.65 -5.26
C GLN A 118 -6.27 16.78 -5.50
N ASP A 119 -6.49 15.55 -5.93
CA ASP A 119 -5.41 14.67 -6.38
C ASP A 119 -5.00 15.00 -7.81
N ASP A 120 -3.76 14.69 -8.14
CA ASP A 120 -3.31 14.75 -9.54
C ASP A 120 -3.95 13.61 -10.34
N ALA A 121 -4.57 13.93 -11.46
CA ALA A 121 -5.14 12.93 -12.36
C ALA A 121 -4.02 12.05 -12.95
N TYR A 122 -4.33 10.78 -13.20
CA TYR A 122 -3.46 9.90 -13.97
C TYR A 122 -3.40 10.39 -15.41
N ASP A 123 -2.24 10.90 -15.82
CA ASP A 123 -1.98 11.41 -17.16
C ASP A 123 -0.50 11.22 -17.52
N PRO A 124 -0.12 10.07 -18.06
CA PRO A 124 1.28 9.78 -18.40
C PRO A 124 1.84 10.70 -19.49
N GLU A 125 1.04 11.20 -20.42
CA GLU A 125 1.52 12.10 -21.47
C GLU A 125 1.89 13.47 -20.89
N ALA A 126 1.02 14.04 -20.04
CA ALA A 126 1.33 15.26 -19.33
C ALA A 126 2.50 15.09 -18.36
N ALA A 127 2.59 13.93 -17.71
CA ALA A 127 3.70 13.59 -16.82
C ALA A 127 5.06 13.59 -17.56
N LYS A 128 5.12 12.94 -18.73
CA LYS A 128 6.31 12.91 -19.59
C LYS A 128 6.76 14.31 -20.00
N LYS A 129 5.82 15.11 -20.49
CA LYS A 129 6.08 16.49 -20.88
C LYS A 129 6.61 17.32 -19.72
N MET A 130 6.06 17.13 -18.51
CA MET A 130 6.50 17.83 -17.29
C MET A 130 7.93 17.45 -16.89
N LEU A 131 8.34 16.19 -17.07
CA LEU A 131 9.72 15.77 -16.85
C LEU A 131 10.68 16.40 -17.86
N GLU A 132 10.29 16.45 -19.15
CA GLU A 132 11.07 17.12 -20.20
C GLU A 132 11.25 18.61 -19.91
N GLU A 133 10.18 19.32 -19.52
CA GLU A 133 10.21 20.73 -19.11
C GLU A 133 11.06 20.97 -17.85
N ALA A 134 11.19 19.97 -16.99
CA ALA A 134 12.06 20.00 -15.81
C ALA A 134 13.54 19.64 -16.15
N GLY A 135 13.84 19.35 -17.42
CA GLY A 135 15.18 18.96 -17.86
C GLY A 135 15.56 17.51 -17.48
N VAL A 136 14.58 16.66 -17.20
CA VAL A 136 14.79 15.27 -16.77
C VAL A 136 14.32 14.33 -17.87
N THR A 137 15.27 13.85 -18.70
CA THR A 137 14.96 13.04 -19.91
C THR A 137 15.42 11.58 -19.82
N ASP A 138 16.25 11.21 -18.85
CA ASP A 138 16.78 9.84 -18.66
C ASP A 138 16.87 9.54 -17.15
N LEU A 139 15.71 9.54 -16.49
CA LEU A 139 15.65 9.23 -15.06
C LEU A 139 15.79 7.73 -14.83
N SER A 140 16.76 7.37 -14.00
CA SER A 140 16.88 6.04 -13.42
C SER A 140 16.76 6.12 -11.91
N MET A 141 15.88 5.31 -11.32
CA MET A 141 15.61 5.35 -9.88
C MET A 141 15.42 3.96 -9.30
N LYS A 142 15.53 3.85 -7.98
CA LYS A 142 15.23 2.63 -7.25
C LYS A 142 13.93 2.81 -6.47
N ILE A 143 13.03 1.82 -6.55
CA ILE A 143 11.88 1.71 -5.65
C ILE A 143 12.16 0.60 -4.65
N TRP A 144 12.11 0.95 -3.38
CA TRP A 144 12.30 0.01 -2.29
C TRP A 144 10.98 -0.61 -1.91
N ALA A 145 10.87 -1.93 -2.14
CA ALA A 145 9.69 -2.72 -1.80
C ALA A 145 9.97 -3.51 -0.52
N MET A 146 9.19 -3.25 0.53
CA MET A 146 9.32 -3.98 1.79
C MET A 146 9.01 -5.47 1.59
N PRO A 147 9.77 -6.40 2.21
CA PRO A 147 9.57 -7.84 2.05
C PRO A 147 8.43 -8.40 2.91
N VAL A 148 7.87 -7.58 3.80
CA VAL A 148 6.84 -7.97 4.75
C VAL A 148 5.49 -7.35 4.42
N GLN A 149 4.43 -8.13 4.64
CA GLN A 149 3.06 -7.67 4.50
C GLN A 149 2.70 -6.68 5.62
N ARG A 150 1.95 -5.64 5.25
CA ARG A 150 1.39 -4.65 6.18
C ARG A 150 -0.07 -4.36 5.82
N PRO A 151 -0.93 -3.91 6.76
CA PRO A 151 -2.31 -3.56 6.46
C PRO A 151 -2.47 -2.51 5.35
N TYR A 152 -1.54 -1.54 5.30
CA TYR A 152 -1.51 -0.49 4.28
C TYR A 152 -0.76 -0.90 3.00
N MET A 153 -0.13 -2.08 2.97
CA MET A 153 0.62 -2.59 1.83
C MET A 153 0.68 -4.11 1.86
N PRO A 154 -0.38 -4.79 1.38
CA PRO A 154 -0.47 -6.24 1.42
C PRO A 154 0.53 -6.93 0.48
N ASN A 155 0.96 -6.25 -0.59
CA ASN A 155 1.96 -6.76 -1.52
C ASN A 155 2.81 -5.63 -2.11
N ALA A 156 3.86 -5.22 -1.38
CA ALA A 156 4.73 -4.11 -1.80
C ALA A 156 5.48 -4.40 -3.10
N ARG A 157 5.89 -5.65 -3.34
CA ARG A 157 6.58 -6.02 -4.58
C ARG A 157 5.65 -5.85 -5.79
N ARG A 158 4.42 -6.37 -5.72
CA ARG A 158 3.45 -6.22 -6.80
C ARG A 158 3.09 -4.75 -7.05
N THR A 159 2.96 -3.96 -5.99
CA THR A 159 2.76 -2.51 -6.10
C THR A 159 3.93 -1.83 -6.83
N ALA A 160 5.17 -2.17 -6.47
CA ALA A 160 6.36 -1.62 -7.13
C ALA A 160 6.47 -2.04 -8.60
N GLU A 161 6.07 -3.27 -8.96
CA GLU A 161 6.02 -3.76 -10.35
C GLU A 161 5.02 -2.97 -11.21
N LEU A 162 3.84 -2.67 -10.67
CA LEU A 162 2.85 -1.82 -11.35
C LEU A 162 3.36 -0.39 -11.53
N MET A 163 3.98 0.19 -10.50
CA MET A 163 4.61 1.50 -10.60
C MET A 163 5.76 1.51 -11.63
N GLN A 164 6.59 0.47 -11.67
CA GLN A 164 7.67 0.30 -12.63
C GLN A 164 7.13 0.27 -14.06
N GLU A 165 6.05 -0.50 -14.30
CA GLU A 165 5.37 -0.57 -15.60
C GLU A 165 4.85 0.82 -16.02
N ASP A 166 4.14 1.52 -15.14
CA ASP A 166 3.60 2.84 -15.44
C ASP A 166 4.70 3.86 -15.70
N LEU A 167 5.74 3.91 -14.88
CA LEU A 167 6.87 4.82 -15.02
C LEU A 167 7.69 4.55 -16.29
N SER A 168 7.74 3.29 -16.75
CA SER A 168 8.39 2.94 -18.01
C SER A 168 7.73 3.58 -19.24
N LYS A 169 6.41 3.81 -19.21
CA LYS A 169 5.63 4.46 -20.27
C LYS A 169 6.09 5.91 -20.53
N ILE A 170 6.61 6.55 -19.49
CA ILE A 170 7.15 7.92 -19.57
C ILE A 170 8.68 7.98 -19.66
N GLY A 171 9.35 6.84 -19.90
CA GLY A 171 10.78 6.74 -20.11
C GLY A 171 11.62 6.68 -18.83
N VAL A 172 11.00 6.53 -17.65
CA VAL A 172 11.71 6.39 -16.38
C VAL A 172 12.09 4.92 -16.17
N LYS A 173 13.37 4.69 -15.89
CA LYS A 173 13.91 3.36 -15.58
C LYS A 173 13.84 3.12 -14.08
N VAL A 174 13.17 2.04 -13.66
CA VAL A 174 13.01 1.68 -12.26
C VAL A 174 13.66 0.34 -11.97
N GLU A 175 14.53 0.30 -10.96
CA GLU A 175 15.03 -0.91 -10.34
C GLU A 175 14.23 -1.18 -9.04
N ILE A 176 13.64 -2.36 -8.90
CA ILE A 176 12.95 -2.74 -7.66
C ILE A 176 13.95 -3.40 -6.73
N VAL A 177 14.11 -2.82 -5.53
CA VAL A 177 15.04 -3.27 -4.51
C VAL A 177 14.28 -3.80 -3.31
N SER A 178 14.71 -4.95 -2.78
CA SER A 178 14.18 -5.52 -1.55
C SER A 178 15.32 -6.19 -0.78
N TYR A 179 15.25 -6.12 0.54
CA TYR A 179 16.21 -6.74 1.45
C TYR A 179 15.47 -7.54 2.50
N GLU A 180 16.16 -8.39 3.26
CA GLU A 180 15.60 -8.96 4.48
C GLU A 180 15.14 -7.81 5.41
N TRP A 181 14.08 -8.05 6.19
CA TRP A 181 13.40 -6.95 6.91
C TRP A 181 14.31 -6.17 7.87
N GLY A 182 15.17 -6.85 8.60
CA GLY A 182 16.14 -6.20 9.49
C GLY A 182 17.16 -5.33 8.73
N GLU A 183 17.64 -5.84 7.61
CA GLU A 183 18.55 -5.11 6.72
C GLU A 183 17.82 -3.93 6.04
N TYR A 184 16.57 -4.13 5.61
CA TYR A 184 15.74 -3.09 5.02
C TYR A 184 15.57 -1.88 5.95
N LEU A 185 15.38 -2.13 7.24
CA LEU A 185 15.24 -1.07 8.24
C LEU A 185 16.54 -0.36 8.59
N ALA A 186 17.68 -1.01 8.37
CA ALA A 186 18.99 -0.45 8.69
C ALA A 186 19.59 0.43 7.57
N LYS A 187 19.03 0.34 6.35
CA LYS A 187 19.47 1.11 5.15
C LYS A 187 18.66 2.37 4.96
#